data_db8b1612e171bf568a99cba8aa806c12
#
_entry.id   db8b1612e171bf568a99cba8aa806c12
#
_cell.length_a   1.000
_cell.length_b   1.000
_cell.length_c   1.000
_cell.angle_alpha   90.00
_cell.angle_beta   90.00
_cell.angle_gamma   90.00
#
_symmetry.space_group_name_H-M   'P 1'
#
loop_
_entity.id
_entity.type
_entity.pdbx_description
1 polymer ?
#
loop_
_entity_poly.entity_id
_entity_poly.type
_entity_poly.pdbx_seq_one_letter_code
_entity_poly.pdbx_strand_id
1 'polypeptide(L)'
;MNLDFGYKHLVGLVWLSLLIVAVLTVLLVIRKKRALGEGFDKAVIRYTCYFMWAWEIVKTVRMINYADYGPIGHYPVWMAPFHICSMGLYAYLIVGSKRSGKLAEWVRPFAYAVLLICTSIILTIPASSGILGSVENWSLCFDNILPYQSWLYHGSLLFVSLYMILSGFYQPRWGDVYRASAVLCVVAAFAQGLNFLFEGSNADFMMLRYGRGNPVAFLLTDNPALYYLLLAAVAIGGTAIVLAVTIGIKALIRKVRQRKTVAVSAES
;
A
#
# COMPACT_ATOMS: atom_id res chain seq x y z
N MET A 1 19.57 14.13 0.42
CA MET A 1 18.83 12.96 -0.05
C MET A 1 19.25 12.72 -1.49
N ASN A 2 20.06 11.70 -1.74
CA ASN A 2 20.54 11.43 -3.09
C ASN A 2 19.41 10.67 -3.82
N LEU A 3 18.73 11.33 -4.75
CA LEU A 3 17.67 10.77 -5.59
C LEU A 3 18.25 10.00 -6.80
N ASP A 4 19.41 9.38 -6.62
CA ASP A 4 19.98 8.58 -7.69
C ASP A 4 19.10 7.35 -7.92
N PHE A 5 18.22 7.49 -8.91
CA PHE A 5 17.44 6.37 -9.44
C PHE A 5 18.40 5.48 -10.22
N GLY A 6 19.14 4.62 -9.51
CA GLY A 6 20.00 3.67 -10.15
C GLY A 6 19.26 2.91 -11.26
N TYR A 7 19.93 2.67 -12.37
CA TYR A 7 19.38 1.95 -13.55
C TYR A 7 18.58 0.68 -13.15
N LYS A 8 19.06 -0.08 -12.18
CA LYS A 8 18.41 -1.30 -11.68
C LYS A 8 17.02 -1.02 -11.08
N HIS A 9 16.88 0.09 -10.35
CA HIS A 9 15.59 0.46 -9.77
C HIS A 9 14.55 0.82 -10.85
N LEU A 10 14.95 1.59 -11.87
CA LEU A 10 14.06 1.95 -12.97
C LEU A 10 13.63 0.72 -13.77
N VAL A 11 14.55 -0.18 -14.09
CA VAL A 11 14.24 -1.44 -14.76
C VAL A 11 13.24 -2.27 -13.94
N GLY A 12 13.46 -2.38 -12.63
CA GLY A 12 12.52 -3.05 -11.75
C GLY A 12 11.14 -2.41 -11.74
N LEU A 13 11.04 -1.06 -11.68
CA LEU A 13 9.76 -0.36 -11.76
C LEU A 13 9.01 -0.65 -13.07
N VAL A 14 9.73 -0.69 -14.19
CA VAL A 14 9.15 -1.02 -15.49
C VAL A 14 8.59 -2.45 -15.47
N TRP A 15 9.39 -3.43 -15.04
CA TRP A 15 8.95 -4.83 -14.96
C TRP A 15 7.77 -5.02 -14.02
N LEU A 16 7.80 -4.41 -12.84
CA LEU A 16 6.68 -4.47 -11.88
C LEU A 16 5.41 -3.85 -12.48
N SER A 17 5.54 -2.70 -13.15
CA SER A 17 4.42 -2.02 -13.80
C SER A 17 3.81 -2.88 -14.92
N LEU A 18 4.64 -3.48 -15.76
CA LEU A 18 4.20 -4.40 -16.82
C LEU A 18 3.48 -5.62 -16.25
N LEU A 19 4.03 -6.21 -15.18
CA LEU A 19 3.40 -7.34 -14.49
C LEU A 19 2.03 -6.95 -13.92
N ILE A 20 1.94 -5.82 -13.23
CA ILE A 20 0.69 -5.34 -12.66
C ILE A 20 -0.35 -5.09 -13.77
N VAL A 21 0.03 -4.43 -14.85
CA VAL A 21 -0.86 -4.15 -15.99
C VAL A 21 -1.34 -5.45 -16.62
N ALA A 22 -0.45 -6.43 -16.85
CA ALA A 22 -0.81 -7.71 -17.42
C ALA A 22 -1.81 -8.48 -16.55
N VAL A 23 -1.53 -8.60 -15.25
CA VAL A 23 -2.41 -9.32 -14.31
C VAL A 23 -3.76 -8.61 -14.17
N LEU A 24 -3.76 -7.27 -14.04
CA LEU A 24 -4.99 -6.48 -13.99
C LEU A 24 -5.84 -6.70 -15.24
N THR A 25 -5.22 -6.62 -16.43
CA THR A 25 -5.93 -6.80 -17.70
C THR A 25 -6.58 -8.18 -17.78
N VAL A 26 -5.84 -9.24 -17.47
CA VAL A 26 -6.36 -10.61 -17.48
C VAL A 26 -7.54 -10.74 -16.52
N LEU A 27 -7.41 -10.30 -15.26
CA LEU A 27 -8.48 -10.43 -14.27
C LEU A 27 -9.72 -9.61 -14.62
N LEU A 28 -9.55 -8.39 -15.13
CA LEU A 28 -10.67 -7.54 -15.54
C LEU A 28 -11.38 -8.11 -16.78
N VAL A 29 -10.64 -8.68 -17.72
CA VAL A 29 -11.23 -9.39 -18.89
C VAL A 29 -12.01 -10.63 -18.45
N ILE A 30 -11.45 -11.47 -17.58
CA ILE A 30 -12.13 -12.66 -17.04
C ILE A 30 -13.41 -12.22 -16.30
N ARG A 31 -13.29 -11.23 -15.42
CA ARG A 31 -14.43 -10.68 -14.66
C ARG A 31 -15.56 -10.22 -15.59
N LYS A 32 -15.21 -9.47 -16.63
CA LYS A 32 -16.18 -8.95 -17.62
C LYS A 32 -16.80 -10.07 -18.45
N LYS A 33 -15.96 -10.96 -19.04
CA LYS A 33 -16.44 -12.04 -19.94
C LYS A 33 -17.33 -13.06 -19.22
N ARG A 34 -17.06 -13.33 -17.93
CA ARG A 34 -17.83 -14.31 -17.14
C ARG A 34 -18.89 -13.65 -16.26
N ALA A 35 -19.12 -12.33 -16.40
CA ALA A 35 -20.06 -11.55 -15.59
C ALA A 35 -19.90 -11.77 -14.08
N LEU A 36 -18.62 -11.87 -13.61
CA LEU A 36 -18.32 -12.16 -12.22
C LEU A 36 -18.55 -10.91 -11.35
N GLY A 37 -19.17 -11.14 -10.20
CA GLY A 37 -19.54 -10.07 -9.24
C GLY A 37 -18.57 -9.89 -8.08
N GLU A 38 -19.06 -9.26 -7.02
CA GLU A 38 -18.29 -8.91 -5.81
C GLU A 38 -17.57 -10.10 -5.14
N GLY A 39 -18.15 -11.30 -5.23
CA GLY A 39 -17.51 -12.52 -4.70
C GLY A 39 -16.15 -12.84 -5.33
N PHE A 40 -16.03 -12.59 -6.63
CA PHE A 40 -14.76 -12.72 -7.35
C PHE A 40 -13.78 -11.63 -6.92
N ASP A 41 -14.24 -10.38 -6.81
CA ASP A 41 -13.41 -9.26 -6.37
C ASP A 41 -12.81 -9.50 -4.98
N LYS A 42 -13.64 -9.96 -4.04
CA LYS A 42 -13.19 -10.37 -2.70
C LYS A 42 -12.20 -11.53 -2.74
N ALA A 43 -12.39 -12.50 -3.65
CA ALA A 43 -11.45 -13.60 -3.81
C ALA A 43 -10.09 -13.10 -4.30
N VAL A 44 -10.04 -12.22 -5.30
CA VAL A 44 -8.80 -11.62 -5.81
C VAL A 44 -8.05 -10.92 -4.66
N ILE A 45 -8.72 -10.05 -3.90
CA ILE A 45 -8.11 -9.33 -2.78
C ILE A 45 -7.59 -10.30 -1.72
N ARG A 46 -8.37 -11.30 -1.35
CA ARG A 46 -8.01 -12.29 -0.33
C ARG A 46 -6.82 -13.14 -0.73
N TYR A 47 -6.78 -13.64 -1.98
CA TYR A 47 -5.64 -14.43 -2.44
C TYR A 47 -4.37 -13.60 -2.60
N THR A 48 -4.48 -12.34 -3.01
CA THR A 48 -3.34 -11.41 -2.97
C THR A 48 -2.85 -11.18 -1.53
N CYS A 49 -3.77 -11.06 -0.58
CA CYS A 49 -3.41 -10.97 0.84
C CYS A 49 -2.68 -12.23 1.33
N TYR A 50 -3.12 -13.43 0.96
CA TYR A 50 -2.43 -14.67 1.31
C TYR A 50 -1.03 -14.75 0.69
N PHE A 51 -0.87 -14.29 -0.54
CA PHE A 51 0.44 -14.16 -1.18
C PHE A 51 1.35 -13.19 -0.40
N MET A 52 0.83 -12.06 0.04
CA MET A 52 1.59 -11.11 0.87
C MET A 52 1.99 -11.72 2.23
N TRP A 53 1.09 -12.47 2.88
CA TRP A 53 1.40 -13.19 4.12
C TRP A 53 2.49 -14.24 3.91
N ALA A 54 2.46 -14.97 2.80
CA ALA A 54 3.53 -15.92 2.48
C ALA A 54 4.89 -15.23 2.37
N TRP A 55 4.95 -14.07 1.71
CA TRP A 55 6.18 -13.27 1.65
C TRP A 55 6.60 -12.70 3.01
N GLU A 56 5.67 -12.34 3.86
CA GLU A 56 5.98 -11.91 5.23
C GLU A 56 6.58 -13.04 6.07
N ILE A 57 6.09 -14.27 5.89
CA ILE A 57 6.67 -15.46 6.52
C ILE A 57 8.09 -15.70 5.99
N VAL A 58 8.32 -15.63 4.67
CA VAL A 58 9.66 -15.76 4.07
C VAL A 58 10.63 -14.72 4.64
N LYS A 59 10.20 -13.46 4.73
CA LYS A 59 10.97 -12.39 5.38
C LYS A 59 11.33 -12.74 6.83
N THR A 60 10.33 -13.16 7.60
CA THR A 60 10.52 -13.52 9.01
C THR A 60 11.53 -14.65 9.18
N VAL A 61 11.40 -15.71 8.38
CA VAL A 61 12.35 -16.84 8.40
C VAL A 61 13.76 -16.37 8.04
N ARG A 62 13.90 -15.54 7.00
CA ARG A 62 15.21 -14.99 6.59
C ARG A 62 15.83 -14.17 7.73
N MET A 63 15.06 -13.33 8.39
CA MET A 63 15.54 -12.44 9.45
C MET A 63 15.98 -13.19 10.71
N ILE A 64 15.31 -14.29 11.05
CA ILE A 64 15.68 -15.10 12.22
C ILE A 64 16.95 -15.92 11.96
N ASN A 65 17.18 -16.36 10.72
CA ASN A 65 18.27 -17.28 10.39
C ASN A 65 19.57 -16.59 9.99
N TYR A 66 19.58 -15.27 9.82
CA TYR A 66 20.75 -14.52 9.38
C TYR A 66 21.06 -13.35 10.31
N ALA A 67 22.34 -13.13 10.58
CA ALA A 67 22.82 -12.15 11.54
C ALA A 67 22.77 -10.68 11.05
N ASP A 68 22.24 -10.41 9.86
CA ASP A 68 22.26 -9.07 9.25
C ASP A 68 21.53 -8.00 10.09
N TYR A 69 20.56 -8.42 10.90
CA TYR A 69 19.69 -7.52 11.66
C TYR A 69 19.67 -7.80 13.17
N GLY A 70 20.54 -8.70 13.64
CA GLY A 70 20.64 -9.08 15.04
C GLY A 70 21.20 -10.49 15.24
N PRO A 71 21.29 -10.98 16.48
CA PRO A 71 21.75 -12.34 16.75
C PRO A 71 20.84 -13.38 16.06
N ILE A 72 21.44 -14.44 15.53
CA ILE A 72 20.71 -15.58 14.96
C ILE A 72 19.73 -16.14 16.02
N GLY A 73 18.52 -16.44 15.59
CA GLY A 73 17.44 -16.93 16.46
C GLY A 73 16.59 -15.82 17.09
N HIS A 74 16.92 -14.54 16.87
CA HIS A 74 16.16 -13.42 17.38
C HIS A 74 15.49 -12.65 16.23
N TYR A 75 14.19 -12.41 16.36
CA TYR A 75 13.46 -11.58 15.40
C TYR A 75 13.63 -10.09 15.75
N PRO A 76 14.10 -9.26 14.81
CA PRO A 76 14.21 -7.82 15.05
C PRO A 76 12.82 -7.18 15.11
N VAL A 77 12.40 -6.74 16.30
CA VAL A 77 11.04 -6.23 16.56
C VAL A 77 10.64 -5.08 15.62
N TRP A 78 11.59 -4.21 15.25
CA TRP A 78 11.34 -3.09 14.33
C TRP A 78 10.95 -3.52 12.92
N MET A 79 11.14 -4.78 12.56
CA MET A 79 10.70 -5.37 11.27
C MET A 79 9.31 -6.01 11.34
N ALA A 80 8.67 -6.00 12.50
CA ALA A 80 7.34 -6.56 12.65
C ALA A 80 6.33 -5.81 11.76
N PRO A 81 5.29 -6.52 11.28
CA PRO A 81 4.36 -5.99 10.26
C PRO A 81 3.34 -4.98 10.85
N PHE A 82 3.85 -3.93 11.51
CA PHE A 82 3.05 -2.85 12.10
C PHE A 82 3.35 -1.48 11.48
N HIS A 83 4.13 -1.44 10.41
CA HIS A 83 4.28 -0.24 9.59
C HIS A 83 3.03 -0.01 8.74
N ILE A 84 2.84 1.22 8.28
CA ILE A 84 1.63 1.61 7.53
C ILE A 84 1.39 0.73 6.28
N CYS A 85 2.44 0.37 5.54
CA CYS A 85 2.33 -0.55 4.40
C CYS A 85 1.88 -1.96 4.84
N SER A 86 2.36 -2.44 6.00
CA SER A 86 2.00 -3.74 6.53
C SER A 86 0.55 -3.82 6.99
N MET A 87 -0.10 -2.67 7.25
CA MET A 87 -1.53 -2.64 7.52
C MET A 87 -2.37 -3.15 6.35
N GLY A 88 -1.79 -3.22 5.14
CA GLY A 88 -2.41 -3.89 3.99
C GLY A 88 -2.74 -5.36 4.24
N LEU A 89 -1.91 -6.09 4.98
CA LEU A 89 -2.18 -7.48 5.37
C LEU A 89 -3.52 -7.62 6.11
N TYR A 90 -3.75 -6.75 7.08
CA TYR A 90 -4.94 -6.77 7.91
C TYR A 90 -6.15 -6.19 7.18
N ALA A 91 -5.96 -5.07 6.49
CA ALA A 91 -7.02 -4.41 5.74
C ALA A 91 -7.58 -5.31 4.63
N TYR A 92 -6.72 -6.02 3.89
CA TYR A 92 -7.16 -6.90 2.80
C TYR A 92 -7.80 -8.19 3.30
N LEU A 93 -7.42 -8.70 4.49
CA LEU A 93 -8.17 -9.78 5.14
C LEU A 93 -9.61 -9.36 5.42
N ILE A 94 -9.81 -8.15 5.96
CA ILE A 94 -11.14 -7.61 6.27
C ILE A 94 -11.93 -7.38 4.98
N VAL A 95 -11.36 -6.66 4.01
CA VAL A 95 -12.04 -6.28 2.75
C VAL A 95 -12.30 -7.49 1.86
N GLY A 96 -11.38 -8.46 1.81
CA GLY A 96 -11.49 -9.71 1.04
C GLY A 96 -12.32 -10.79 1.72
N SER A 97 -12.79 -10.58 2.95
CA SER A 97 -13.60 -11.54 3.68
C SER A 97 -14.95 -11.79 3.01
N LYS A 98 -15.40 -13.05 3.02
CA LYS A 98 -16.75 -13.40 2.57
C LYS A 98 -17.84 -12.74 3.43
N ARG A 99 -17.59 -12.58 4.74
CA ARG A 99 -18.48 -11.97 5.73
C ARG A 99 -18.22 -10.47 5.91
N SER A 100 -18.00 -9.74 4.80
CA SER A 100 -17.76 -8.30 4.90
C SER A 100 -19.05 -7.57 5.31
N GLY A 101 -19.02 -7.05 6.53
CA GLY A 101 -20.06 -6.18 7.08
C GLY A 101 -19.60 -4.71 7.10
N LYS A 102 -20.20 -3.93 8.00
CA LYS A 102 -19.88 -2.50 8.21
C LYS A 102 -18.38 -2.23 8.39
N LEU A 103 -17.63 -3.13 9.03
CA LEU A 103 -16.17 -2.98 9.21
C LEU A 103 -15.45 -2.88 7.86
N ALA A 104 -15.79 -3.73 6.89
CA ALA A 104 -15.17 -3.66 5.56
C ALA A 104 -15.52 -2.37 4.82
N GLU A 105 -16.70 -1.79 5.02
CA GLU A 105 -17.06 -0.48 4.45
C GLU A 105 -16.18 0.65 5.00
N TRP A 106 -15.82 0.59 6.28
CA TRP A 106 -14.92 1.57 6.91
C TRP A 106 -13.47 1.37 6.47
N VAL A 107 -13.03 0.12 6.30
CA VAL A 107 -11.64 -0.22 5.97
C VAL A 107 -11.36 -0.04 4.46
N ARG A 108 -12.35 -0.19 3.57
CA ARG A 108 -12.14 -0.07 2.10
C ARG A 108 -11.46 1.25 1.68
N PRO A 109 -11.90 2.45 2.14
CA PRO A 109 -11.26 3.71 1.78
C PRO A 109 -9.80 3.78 2.23
N PHE A 110 -9.48 3.29 3.43
CA PHE A 110 -8.12 3.16 3.93
C PHE A 110 -7.30 2.21 3.06
N ALA A 111 -7.82 1.01 2.80
CA ALA A 111 -7.20 -0.02 1.98
C ALA A 111 -6.93 0.45 0.54
N TYR A 112 -7.70 1.40 0.05
CA TYR A 112 -7.48 2.03 -1.26
C TYR A 112 -6.53 3.22 -1.16
N ALA A 113 -6.94 4.31 -0.51
CA ALA A 113 -6.31 5.61 -0.66
C ALA A 113 -5.00 5.71 0.14
N VAL A 114 -5.00 5.27 1.40
CA VAL A 114 -3.82 5.36 2.26
C VAL A 114 -2.73 4.42 1.78
N LEU A 115 -3.09 3.16 1.44
CA LEU A 115 -2.11 2.19 0.96
C LEU A 115 -1.60 2.53 -0.43
N LEU A 116 -2.41 3.12 -1.31
CA LEU A 116 -1.96 3.59 -2.62
C LEU A 116 -0.89 4.66 -2.49
N ILE A 117 -1.08 5.67 -1.61
CA ILE A 117 -0.08 6.72 -1.39
C ILE A 117 1.20 6.13 -0.83
N CYS A 118 1.07 5.36 0.26
CA CYS A 118 2.22 4.76 0.93
C CYS A 118 3.05 3.92 -0.05
N THR A 119 2.41 3.07 -0.81
CA THR A 119 3.06 2.22 -1.80
C THR A 119 3.71 3.02 -2.93
N SER A 120 3.01 4.04 -3.45
CA SER A 120 3.56 4.89 -4.50
C SER A 120 4.83 5.60 -4.04
N ILE A 121 4.85 6.12 -2.81
CA ILE A 121 6.05 6.74 -2.22
C ILE A 121 7.18 5.72 -2.11
N ILE A 122 6.92 4.53 -1.56
CA ILE A 122 7.94 3.51 -1.34
C ILE A 122 8.52 2.99 -2.66
N LEU A 123 7.68 2.76 -3.66
CA LEU A 123 8.14 2.27 -4.96
C LEU A 123 8.87 3.34 -5.78
N THR A 124 8.52 4.62 -5.61
CA THR A 124 9.13 5.70 -6.39
C THR A 124 10.37 6.32 -5.75
N ILE A 125 10.53 6.23 -4.41
CA ILE A 125 11.68 6.80 -3.71
C ILE A 125 12.66 5.67 -3.32
N PRO A 126 13.77 5.47 -4.06
CA PRO A 126 14.71 4.38 -3.83
C PRO A 126 15.30 4.36 -2.43
N ALA A 127 15.58 5.55 -1.88
CA ALA A 127 16.18 5.72 -0.55
C ALA A 127 15.26 5.29 0.61
N SER A 128 13.94 5.26 0.40
CA SER A 128 12.98 4.86 1.45
C SER A 128 12.87 3.35 1.59
N SER A 129 13.32 2.60 0.59
CA SER A 129 13.09 1.16 0.53
C SER A 129 14.38 0.33 0.63
N GLY A 130 15.53 0.88 0.30
CA GLY A 130 16.79 0.12 0.20
C GLY A 130 16.73 -1.08 -0.76
N ILE A 131 15.64 -1.16 -1.56
CA ILE A 131 15.06 -2.40 -2.03
C ILE A 131 15.83 -2.99 -3.21
N LEU A 132 16.16 -2.21 -4.20
CA LEU A 132 16.85 -2.77 -5.38
C LEU A 132 18.20 -2.12 -5.67
N GLY A 133 18.48 -0.96 -5.12
CA GLY A 133 19.77 -0.29 -5.27
C GLY A 133 20.93 -1.06 -4.68
N SER A 134 20.66 -1.92 -3.68
CA SER A 134 21.63 -2.77 -3.00
C SER A 134 21.79 -4.17 -3.64
N VAL A 135 20.98 -4.52 -4.64
CA VAL A 135 21.11 -5.82 -5.32
C VAL A 135 22.18 -5.72 -6.39
N GLU A 136 23.38 -6.11 -6.05
CA GLU A 136 24.52 -6.16 -7.00
C GLU A 136 24.24 -7.17 -8.12
N ASN A 137 23.63 -8.29 -7.80
CA ASN A 137 23.28 -9.35 -8.74
C ASN A 137 21.78 -9.64 -8.68
N TRP A 138 21.12 -9.72 -9.84
CA TRP A 138 19.71 -10.09 -9.99
C TRP A 138 19.44 -11.60 -9.76
N SER A 139 20.32 -12.29 -9.05
CA SER A 139 20.12 -13.69 -8.69
C SER A 139 19.06 -13.80 -7.60
N LEU A 140 18.01 -14.57 -7.88
CA LEU A 140 16.99 -14.95 -6.91
C LEU A 140 17.56 -16.06 -6.03
N CYS A 141 18.32 -15.69 -5.00
CA CYS A 141 18.76 -16.61 -3.97
C CYS A 141 18.20 -16.17 -2.61
N PHE A 142 18.22 -17.07 -1.64
CA PHE A 142 17.66 -16.78 -0.32
C PHE A 142 18.39 -15.63 0.38
N ASP A 143 19.67 -15.44 0.09
CA ASP A 143 20.47 -14.33 0.63
C ASP A 143 20.01 -12.96 0.14
N ASN A 144 19.49 -12.89 -1.09
CA ASN A 144 18.97 -11.66 -1.72
C ASN A 144 17.45 -11.57 -1.75
N ILE A 145 16.74 -12.37 -0.95
CA ILE A 145 15.29 -12.49 -1.04
C ILE A 145 14.54 -11.24 -0.57
N LEU A 146 15.10 -10.48 0.37
CA LEU A 146 14.42 -9.34 0.99
C LEU A 146 14.07 -8.21 0.01
N PRO A 147 14.96 -7.77 -0.89
CA PRO A 147 14.61 -6.82 -1.94
C PRO A 147 13.44 -7.28 -2.80
N TYR A 148 13.44 -8.53 -3.24
CA TYR A 148 12.35 -9.08 -4.05
C TYR A 148 11.04 -9.19 -3.25
N GLN A 149 11.12 -9.62 -1.98
CA GLN A 149 9.98 -9.65 -1.07
C GLN A 149 9.35 -8.26 -0.97
N SER A 150 10.15 -7.25 -0.69
CA SER A 150 9.65 -5.88 -0.55
C SER A 150 8.99 -5.36 -1.85
N TRP A 151 9.59 -5.65 -3.02
CA TRP A 151 9.02 -5.28 -4.31
C TRP A 151 7.69 -5.95 -4.61
N LEU A 152 7.63 -7.26 -4.46
CA LEU A 152 6.40 -8.03 -4.70
C LEU A 152 5.32 -7.66 -3.68
N TYR A 153 5.72 -7.40 -2.44
CA TYR A 153 4.82 -6.97 -1.39
C TYR A 153 4.18 -5.61 -1.70
N HIS A 154 4.99 -4.59 -1.98
CA HIS A 154 4.50 -3.26 -2.31
C HIS A 154 3.81 -3.23 -3.68
N GLY A 155 4.29 -4.00 -4.64
CA GLY A 155 3.59 -4.22 -5.90
C GLY A 155 2.19 -4.82 -5.72
N SER A 156 2.02 -5.73 -4.77
CA SER A 156 0.72 -6.31 -4.43
C SER A 156 -0.23 -5.28 -3.81
N LEU A 157 0.27 -4.37 -2.97
CA LEU A 157 -0.52 -3.26 -2.44
C LEU A 157 -1.01 -2.34 -3.56
N LEU A 158 -0.12 -1.96 -4.48
CA LEU A 158 -0.45 -1.15 -5.64
C LEU A 158 -1.48 -1.85 -6.54
N PHE A 159 -1.24 -3.14 -6.82
CA PHE A 159 -2.14 -3.96 -7.61
C PHE A 159 -3.56 -3.99 -7.03
N VAL A 160 -3.73 -4.27 -5.74
CA VAL A 160 -5.05 -4.33 -5.09
C VAL A 160 -5.73 -2.97 -5.13
N SER A 161 -5.00 -1.88 -4.84
CA SER A 161 -5.55 -0.53 -4.89
C SER A 161 -6.09 -0.19 -6.29
N LEU A 162 -5.33 -0.47 -7.34
CA LEU A 162 -5.77 -0.27 -8.73
C LEU A 162 -6.92 -1.22 -9.10
N TYR A 163 -6.85 -2.49 -8.71
CA TYR A 163 -7.91 -3.46 -8.97
C TYR A 163 -9.25 -3.02 -8.38
N MET A 164 -9.26 -2.55 -7.13
CA MET A 164 -10.49 -2.11 -6.45
C MET A 164 -11.23 -1.02 -7.22
N ILE A 165 -10.49 -0.09 -7.83
CA ILE A 165 -11.08 1.01 -8.61
C ILE A 165 -11.47 0.59 -10.01
N LEU A 166 -10.61 -0.15 -10.71
CA LEU A 166 -10.81 -0.54 -12.11
C LEU A 166 -11.90 -1.61 -12.26
N SER A 167 -12.00 -2.54 -11.31
CA SER A 167 -13.08 -3.53 -11.26
C SER A 167 -14.44 -2.91 -10.90
N GLY A 168 -14.46 -1.70 -10.32
CA GLY A 168 -15.67 -1.08 -9.78
C GLY A 168 -16.09 -1.64 -8.41
N PHE A 169 -15.28 -2.51 -7.80
CA PHE A 169 -15.51 -3.06 -6.47
C PHE A 169 -15.57 -1.95 -5.40
N TYR A 170 -14.75 -0.91 -5.55
CA TYR A 170 -14.79 0.26 -4.70
C TYR A 170 -15.18 1.50 -5.51
N GLN A 171 -16.13 2.24 -4.97
CA GLN A 171 -16.61 3.50 -5.54
C GLN A 171 -16.45 4.61 -4.51
N PRO A 172 -15.38 5.43 -4.61
CA PRO A 172 -15.08 6.45 -3.62
C PRO A 172 -16.17 7.53 -3.55
N ARG A 173 -16.41 8.00 -2.33
CA ARG A 173 -17.33 9.09 -1.99
C ARG A 173 -16.60 10.09 -1.09
N TRP A 174 -17.06 11.33 -1.04
CA TRP A 174 -16.44 12.35 -0.19
C TRP A 174 -16.40 11.97 1.31
N GLY A 175 -17.45 11.30 1.82
CA GLY A 175 -17.46 10.78 3.20
C GLY A 175 -16.39 9.71 3.49
N ASP A 176 -15.74 9.18 2.49
CA ASP A 176 -14.70 8.17 2.66
C ASP A 176 -13.37 8.77 3.16
N VAL A 177 -13.16 10.09 3.01
CA VAL A 177 -12.03 10.80 3.65
C VAL A 177 -12.13 10.62 5.17
N TYR A 178 -13.31 10.85 5.76
CA TYR A 178 -13.54 10.65 7.18
C TYR A 178 -13.28 9.20 7.61
N ARG A 179 -13.82 8.23 6.86
CA ARG A 179 -13.66 6.80 7.17
C ARG A 179 -12.20 6.37 7.13
N ALA A 180 -11.49 6.74 6.05
CA ALA A 180 -10.06 6.42 5.91
C ALA A 180 -9.23 7.06 7.02
N SER A 181 -9.50 8.32 7.37
CA SER A 181 -8.83 9.04 8.45
C SER A 181 -9.10 8.42 9.82
N ALA A 182 -10.34 8.01 10.10
CA ALA A 182 -10.69 7.36 11.35
C ALA A 182 -9.95 6.00 11.51
N VAL A 183 -9.91 5.19 10.45
CA VAL A 183 -9.13 3.94 10.46
C VAL A 183 -7.65 4.23 10.64
N LEU A 184 -7.10 5.23 9.95
CA LEU A 184 -5.70 5.64 10.10
C LEU A 184 -5.38 6.08 11.53
N CYS A 185 -6.24 6.85 12.17
CA CYS A 185 -6.06 7.26 13.58
C CYS A 185 -6.06 6.06 14.53
N VAL A 186 -6.96 5.09 14.34
CA VAL A 186 -6.99 3.87 15.17
C VAL A 186 -5.71 3.06 14.99
N VAL A 187 -5.26 2.88 13.74
CA VAL A 187 -4.03 2.16 13.43
C VAL A 187 -2.80 2.89 13.98
N ALA A 188 -2.75 4.23 13.86
CA ALA A 188 -1.68 5.04 14.40
C ALA A 188 -1.62 4.98 15.95
N ALA A 189 -2.77 5.05 16.62
CA ALA A 189 -2.84 4.88 18.08
C ALA A 189 -2.32 3.51 18.52
N PHE A 190 -2.70 2.45 17.81
CA PHE A 190 -2.19 1.10 18.04
C PHE A 190 -0.66 1.02 17.83
N ALA A 191 -0.16 1.54 16.72
CA ALA A 191 1.28 1.56 16.42
C ALA A 191 2.07 2.36 17.47
N GLN A 192 1.52 3.48 17.95
CA GLN A 192 2.13 4.27 19.02
C GLN A 192 2.16 3.49 20.35
N GLY A 193 1.10 2.76 20.68
CA GLY A 193 1.09 1.84 21.84
C GLY A 193 2.19 0.79 21.75
N LEU A 194 2.40 0.19 20.57
CA LEU A 194 3.52 -0.73 20.35
C LEU A 194 4.88 -0.04 20.46
N ASN A 195 5.02 1.19 19.96
CA ASN A 195 6.25 1.97 20.10
C ASN A 195 6.60 2.21 21.58
N PHE A 196 5.63 2.44 22.45
CA PHE A 196 5.86 2.54 23.89
C PHE A 196 6.23 1.18 24.50
N LEU A 197 5.51 0.12 24.12
CA LEU A 197 5.78 -1.23 24.65
C LEU A 197 7.20 -1.72 24.30
N PHE A 198 7.70 -1.35 23.12
CA PHE A 198 9.02 -1.71 22.62
C PHE A 198 10.02 -0.54 22.65
N GLU A 199 9.94 0.33 23.66
CA GLU A 199 10.77 1.54 23.74
C GLU A 199 12.28 1.25 23.72
N GLY A 200 12.72 0.16 24.33
CA GLY A 200 14.11 -0.30 24.32
C GLY A 200 14.61 -0.88 22.99
N SER A 201 13.71 -1.11 22.03
CA SER A 201 14.06 -1.56 20.69
C SER A 201 14.20 -0.39 19.72
N ASN A 202 14.75 -0.65 18.52
CA ASN A 202 14.78 0.36 17.46
C ASN A 202 13.44 0.49 16.71
N ALA A 203 12.34 -0.03 17.27
CA ALA A 203 11.03 0.04 16.64
C ALA A 203 10.52 1.49 16.59
N ASP A 204 10.10 1.89 15.41
CA ASP A 204 9.39 3.13 15.14
C ASP A 204 8.29 2.85 14.11
N PHE A 205 7.25 2.15 14.59
CA PHE A 205 6.14 1.78 13.76
C PHE A 205 5.39 3.02 13.28
N MET A 206 5.14 3.08 11.99
CA MET A 206 4.49 4.18 11.29
C MET A 206 5.24 5.54 11.39
N MET A 207 6.51 5.53 11.78
CA MET A 207 7.34 6.74 11.94
C MET A 207 6.73 7.73 12.94
N LEU A 208 6.16 7.22 14.02
CA LEU A 208 5.48 8.05 15.02
C LEU A 208 6.42 8.56 16.13
N ARG A 209 7.66 8.06 16.19
CA ARG A 209 8.63 8.55 17.19
C ARG A 209 9.30 9.83 16.70
N TYR A 210 9.04 10.90 17.42
CA TYR A 210 9.73 12.18 17.20
C TYR A 210 11.25 12.05 17.37
N GLY A 211 12.01 12.70 16.48
CA GLY A 211 13.48 12.76 16.56
C GLY A 211 14.23 11.53 16.01
N ARG A 212 13.55 10.47 15.61
CA ARG A 212 14.20 9.37 14.89
C ARG A 212 14.18 9.62 13.37
N GLY A 213 15.27 9.23 12.70
CA GLY A 213 15.48 9.49 11.26
C GLY A 213 14.26 9.11 10.40
N ASN A 214 13.48 10.12 10.07
CA ASN A 214 12.28 9.95 9.27
C ASN A 214 12.65 10.21 7.80
N PRO A 215 12.29 9.32 6.85
CA PRO A 215 12.47 9.59 5.42
C PRO A 215 11.69 10.82 4.95
N VAL A 216 10.71 11.28 5.74
CA VAL A 216 9.98 12.53 5.51
C VAL A 216 10.69 13.68 6.25
N ALA A 217 11.98 13.85 5.94
CA ALA A 217 12.85 14.82 6.63
C ALA A 217 12.30 16.26 6.67
N PHE A 218 11.47 16.63 5.70
CA PHE A 218 10.82 17.95 5.67
C PHE A 218 9.73 18.13 6.75
N LEU A 219 9.31 17.05 7.43
CA LEU A 219 8.40 17.13 8.58
C LEU A 219 9.15 17.29 9.90
N LEU A 220 10.50 17.19 9.88
CA LEU A 220 11.29 17.40 11.08
C LEU A 220 11.20 18.87 11.51
N THR A 221 10.76 19.07 12.72
CA THR A 221 10.63 20.37 13.39
C THR A 221 11.14 20.20 14.81
N ASP A 222 11.61 21.27 15.42
CA ASP A 222 12.06 21.27 16.82
C ASP A 222 10.89 21.14 17.83
N ASN A 223 9.66 21.18 17.33
CA ASN A 223 8.46 21.08 18.15
C ASN A 223 7.74 19.74 17.91
N PRO A 224 7.70 18.82 18.89
CA PRO A 224 7.03 17.53 18.76
C PRO A 224 5.54 17.63 18.40
N ALA A 225 4.82 18.59 18.97
CA ALA A 225 3.40 18.77 18.68
C ALA A 225 3.18 19.17 17.21
N LEU A 226 4.02 20.06 16.69
CA LEU A 226 3.97 20.46 15.29
C LEU A 226 4.32 19.27 14.35
N TYR A 227 5.28 18.43 14.74
CA TYR A 227 5.62 17.22 14.00
C TYR A 227 4.40 16.30 13.82
N TYR A 228 3.69 15.98 14.90
CA TYR A 228 2.49 15.12 14.81
C TYR A 228 1.36 15.77 14.02
N LEU A 229 1.19 17.08 14.15
CA LEU A 229 0.19 17.82 13.39
C LEU A 229 0.50 17.77 11.89
N LEU A 230 1.75 17.99 11.48
CA LEU A 230 2.19 17.93 10.09
C LEU A 230 2.06 16.51 9.53
N LEU A 231 2.44 15.50 10.29
CA LEU A 231 2.30 14.10 9.90
C LEU A 231 0.83 13.74 9.64
N ALA A 232 -0.06 14.13 10.54
CA ALA A 232 -1.50 13.95 10.38
C ALA A 232 -2.05 14.72 9.17
N ALA A 233 -1.63 15.97 8.99
CA ALA A 233 -2.06 16.81 7.86
C ALA A 233 -1.63 16.21 6.51
N VAL A 234 -0.40 15.71 6.40
CA VAL A 234 0.10 15.04 5.19
C VAL A 234 -0.66 13.74 4.92
N ALA A 235 -0.89 12.92 5.93
CA ALA A 235 -1.58 11.65 5.77
C ALA A 235 -3.06 11.83 5.40
N ILE A 236 -3.77 12.72 6.08
CA ILE A 236 -5.20 13.01 5.80
C ILE A 236 -5.33 13.79 4.49
N GLY A 237 -4.51 14.81 4.28
CA GLY A 237 -4.51 15.62 3.06
C GLY A 237 -4.19 14.79 1.82
N GLY A 238 -3.17 13.95 1.87
CA GLY A 238 -2.83 13.01 0.81
C GLY A 238 -3.99 12.05 0.49
N THR A 239 -4.62 11.50 1.53
CA THR A 239 -5.82 10.64 1.37
C THR A 239 -6.96 11.39 0.69
N ALA A 240 -7.23 12.63 1.10
CA ALA A 240 -8.25 13.47 0.50
C ALA A 240 -7.95 13.77 -0.98
N ILE A 241 -6.70 14.07 -1.32
CA ILE A 241 -6.28 14.33 -2.71
C ILE A 241 -6.51 13.09 -3.58
N VAL A 242 -6.08 11.90 -3.15
CA VAL A 242 -6.30 10.66 -3.92
C VAL A 242 -7.77 10.40 -4.15
N LEU A 243 -8.60 10.54 -3.13
CA LEU A 243 -10.05 10.35 -3.26
C LEU A 243 -10.66 11.40 -4.19
N ALA A 244 -10.30 12.68 -4.06
CA ALA A 244 -10.78 13.76 -4.90
C ALA A 244 -10.42 13.54 -6.38
N VAL A 245 -9.17 13.21 -6.67
CA VAL A 245 -8.70 12.90 -8.03
C VAL A 245 -9.47 11.72 -8.61
N THR A 246 -9.64 10.65 -7.84
CA THR A 246 -10.38 9.46 -8.30
C THR A 246 -11.86 9.77 -8.57
N ILE A 247 -12.52 10.53 -7.70
CA ILE A 247 -13.90 10.98 -7.90
C ILE A 247 -14.00 11.84 -9.16
N GLY A 248 -13.08 12.79 -9.33
CA GLY A 248 -13.02 13.68 -10.49
C GLY A 248 -12.85 12.94 -11.81
N ILE A 249 -11.89 12.00 -11.86
CA ILE A 249 -11.66 11.15 -13.06
C ILE A 249 -12.92 10.35 -13.39
N LYS A 250 -13.56 9.71 -12.40
CA LYS A 250 -14.79 8.95 -12.63
C LYS A 250 -15.95 9.83 -13.12
N ALA A 251 -16.09 11.04 -12.59
CA ALA A 251 -17.07 11.99 -13.04
C ALA A 251 -16.83 12.42 -14.51
N LEU A 252 -15.58 12.69 -14.85
CA LEU A 252 -15.18 13.04 -16.23
C LEU A 252 -15.50 11.91 -17.22
N ILE A 253 -15.11 10.68 -16.89
CA ILE A 253 -15.38 9.50 -17.74
C ILE A 253 -16.89 9.34 -17.95
N ARG A 254 -17.70 9.53 -16.91
CA ARG A 254 -19.16 9.45 -16.98
C ARG A 254 -19.74 10.51 -17.91
N LYS A 255 -19.27 11.75 -17.80
CA LYS A 255 -19.69 12.87 -18.65
C LYS A 255 -19.35 12.63 -20.14
N VAL A 256 -18.15 12.11 -20.42
CA VAL A 256 -17.72 11.78 -21.79
C VAL A 256 -18.59 10.67 -22.39
N ARG A 257 -18.90 9.62 -21.61
CA ARG A 257 -19.79 8.53 -22.08
C ARG A 257 -21.19 9.03 -22.39
N GLN A 258 -21.77 9.87 -21.53
CA GLN A 258 -23.11 10.45 -21.75
C GLN A 258 -23.15 11.27 -23.04
N ARG A 259 -22.14 12.10 -23.31
CA ARG A 259 -22.08 12.88 -24.55
C ARG A 259 -22.04 12.02 -25.80
N LYS A 260 -21.28 10.90 -25.80
CA LYS A 260 -21.25 9.96 -26.92
C LYS A 260 -22.59 9.30 -27.17
N THR A 261 -23.32 8.94 -26.12
CA THR A 261 -24.64 8.30 -26.26
C THR A 261 -25.66 9.28 -26.88
N VAL A 262 -25.63 10.54 -26.45
CA VAL A 262 -26.52 11.59 -27.01
C VAL A 262 -26.18 11.87 -28.49
N ALA A 263 -24.91 11.93 -28.85
CA ALA A 263 -24.49 12.14 -30.24
C ALA A 263 -24.99 11.01 -31.16
N VAL A 264 -24.83 9.75 -30.74
CA VAL A 264 -25.30 8.59 -31.54
C VAL A 264 -26.82 8.58 -31.69
N SER A 265 -27.58 8.99 -30.65
CA SER A 265 -29.05 9.05 -30.73
C SER A 265 -29.57 10.24 -31.55
N ALA A 266 -28.77 11.24 -31.87
CA ALA A 266 -29.11 12.37 -32.71
C ALA A 266 -28.87 12.12 -34.21
N GLU A 267 -28.07 11.10 -34.54
CA GLU A 267 -27.74 10.69 -35.89
C GLU A 267 -28.62 9.50 -36.40
N SER A 268 -29.40 8.91 -35.51
CA SER A 268 -30.37 7.82 -35.81
C SER A 268 -31.76 8.37 -35.97
#